data_3a72c53b0bfefd71db00bb1b1d983cdf
#
_entry.id   3a72c53b0bfefd71db00bb1b1d983cdf
#
_cell.length_a   1.000
_cell.length_b   1.000
_cell.length_c   1.000
_cell.angle_alpha   90.00
_cell.angle_beta   90.00
_cell.angle_gamma   90.00
#
_symmetry.space_group_name_H-M   'P 1'
#
loop_
_entity.id
_entity.type
_entity.pdbx_description
1 polymer ?
#
loop_
_entity_poly.entity_id
_entity_poly.type
_entity_poly.pdbx_seq_one_letter_code
_entity_poly.pdbx_strand_id
1 'polypeptide(L)'
;MIKIIKTYDECRDFVSDFLREEPVQDDITERLIRHIENPDKNRVIGVYAEGGMTGLFSFLVLLDEKYIEMLECLSRDKESYAEALYYLADSFPGYDADFVFNPQNSVLKELLEEHGAEFDTEQQKMVLETVVSGIDTTGIEPLSEKYAEEYCAIHTKDVYWTGERVLEAQDRFRTFLAVHEGKVVGYIDVTCTYDENEPFSLLVLEEYRRMGYGRKLLAKAVEENKPCGMALHVDVDNAPAIRLYKSMGFKRTVGGNTLTSHLTLPEKN
;
A
#
# COMPACT_ATOMS: atom_id res chain seq x y z
N MET A 1 5.94 -26.71 -10.69
CA MET A 1 6.92 -27.01 -9.61
C MET A 1 7.40 -25.70 -8.98
N ILE A 2 7.40 -25.61 -7.64
CA ILE A 2 7.81 -24.40 -6.91
C ILE A 2 9.21 -24.55 -6.31
N LYS A 3 10.00 -23.48 -6.34
CA LYS A 3 11.28 -23.35 -5.62
C LYS A 3 11.32 -22.03 -4.85
N ILE A 4 11.86 -22.06 -3.63
CA ILE A 4 12.20 -20.84 -2.88
C ILE A 4 13.44 -20.23 -3.52
N ILE A 5 13.35 -18.94 -3.86
CA ILE A 5 14.47 -18.15 -4.42
C ILE A 5 15.31 -17.62 -3.27
N LYS A 6 16.60 -17.92 -3.29
CA LYS A 6 17.56 -17.56 -2.23
C LYS A 6 18.53 -16.46 -2.65
N THR A 7 18.72 -16.29 -3.95
CA THR A 7 19.57 -15.24 -4.52
C THR A 7 18.89 -14.64 -5.73
N TYR A 8 19.16 -13.36 -6.01
CA TYR A 8 18.61 -12.68 -7.19
C TYR A 8 19.08 -13.33 -8.51
N ASP A 9 20.26 -13.91 -8.53
CA ASP A 9 20.80 -14.61 -9.71
C ASP A 9 19.92 -15.76 -10.18
N GLU A 10 19.17 -16.41 -9.28
CA GLU A 10 18.25 -17.50 -9.62
C GLU A 10 17.02 -17.05 -10.44
N CYS A 11 16.67 -15.76 -10.39
CA CYS A 11 15.51 -15.22 -11.11
C CYS A 11 15.86 -14.06 -12.05
N ARG A 12 17.13 -13.64 -12.13
CA ARG A 12 17.58 -12.47 -12.90
C ARG A 12 17.11 -12.47 -14.35
N ASP A 13 17.32 -13.58 -15.05
CA ASP A 13 16.99 -13.67 -16.47
C ASP A 13 15.47 -13.54 -16.68
N PHE A 14 14.67 -14.24 -15.85
CA PHE A 14 13.22 -14.15 -15.88
C PHE A 14 12.73 -12.71 -15.62
N VAL A 15 13.25 -12.06 -14.58
CA VAL A 15 12.90 -10.65 -14.25
C VAL A 15 13.28 -9.73 -15.41
N SER A 16 14.47 -9.88 -15.97
CA SER A 16 14.95 -9.06 -17.08
C SER A 16 14.08 -9.23 -18.34
N ASP A 17 13.66 -10.43 -18.65
CA ASP A 17 12.79 -10.72 -19.79
C ASP A 17 11.38 -10.20 -19.56
N PHE A 18 10.84 -10.37 -18.36
CA PHE A 18 9.52 -9.84 -17.99
C PHE A 18 9.46 -8.31 -18.11
N LEU A 19 10.44 -7.60 -17.53
CA LEU A 19 10.52 -6.13 -17.56
C LEU A 19 10.77 -5.56 -18.96
N ARG A 20 11.38 -6.32 -19.85
CA ARG A 20 11.57 -5.89 -21.26
C ARG A 20 10.25 -5.83 -22.01
N GLU A 21 9.32 -6.73 -21.70
CA GLU A 21 8.00 -6.79 -22.32
C GLU A 21 6.97 -5.91 -21.60
N GLU A 22 7.09 -5.80 -20.28
CA GLU A 22 6.23 -4.95 -19.43
C GLU A 22 7.08 -4.03 -18.56
N PRO A 23 7.47 -2.86 -19.08
CA PRO A 23 8.23 -1.89 -18.29
C PRO A 23 7.42 -1.42 -17.08
N VAL A 24 7.88 -1.71 -15.89
CA VAL A 24 7.33 -1.21 -14.63
C VAL A 24 8.03 0.10 -14.28
N GLN A 25 7.29 1.10 -13.80
CA GLN A 25 7.85 2.42 -13.49
C GLN A 25 8.75 2.44 -12.25
N ASP A 26 8.65 1.41 -11.39
CA ASP A 26 9.39 1.29 -10.14
C ASP A 26 10.54 0.29 -10.24
N ASP A 27 11.56 0.43 -9.39
CA ASP A 27 12.71 -0.50 -9.35
C ASP A 27 12.35 -1.80 -8.61
N ILE A 28 11.65 -2.68 -9.34
CA ILE A 28 11.29 -4.03 -8.85
C ILE A 28 12.51 -4.88 -8.50
N THR A 29 13.65 -4.63 -9.16
CA THR A 29 14.90 -5.36 -8.92
C THR A 29 15.40 -5.12 -7.50
N GLU A 30 15.50 -3.87 -7.07
CA GLU A 30 15.92 -3.53 -5.71
C GLU A 30 14.95 -4.06 -4.65
N ARG A 31 13.63 -4.02 -4.93
CA ARG A 31 12.62 -4.58 -4.01
C ARG A 31 12.78 -6.08 -3.88
N LEU A 32 12.91 -6.83 -4.98
CA LEU A 32 13.13 -8.27 -4.95
C LEU A 32 14.40 -8.66 -4.22
N ILE A 33 15.51 -7.93 -4.42
CA ILE A 33 16.77 -8.17 -3.69
C ILE A 33 16.53 -8.01 -2.19
N ARG A 34 15.91 -6.91 -1.74
CA ARG A 34 15.58 -6.68 -0.32
C ARG A 34 14.68 -7.78 0.26
N HIS A 35 13.70 -8.27 -0.53
CA HIS A 35 12.82 -9.35 -0.06
C HIS A 35 13.59 -10.67 0.08
N ILE A 36 14.47 -11.00 -0.86
CA ILE A 36 15.31 -12.21 -0.82
C ILE A 36 16.29 -12.15 0.36
N GLU A 37 16.86 -10.98 0.65
CA GLU A 37 17.83 -10.77 1.73
C GLU A 37 17.19 -10.79 3.13
N ASN A 38 15.85 -10.72 3.21
CA ASN A 38 15.12 -10.77 4.47
C ASN A 38 14.18 -11.99 4.57
N PRO A 39 14.71 -13.23 4.58
CA PRO A 39 13.90 -14.45 4.53
C PRO A 39 13.10 -14.73 5.81
N ASP A 40 13.39 -14.04 6.92
CA ASP A 40 12.64 -14.18 8.17
C ASP A 40 11.22 -13.57 8.05
N LYS A 41 11.09 -12.52 7.23
CA LYS A 41 9.82 -11.84 6.99
C LYS A 41 9.24 -12.08 5.61
N ASN A 42 10.08 -12.41 4.63
CA ASN A 42 9.64 -12.53 3.26
C ASN A 42 9.81 -13.95 2.72
N ARG A 43 8.92 -14.29 1.80
CA ARG A 43 9.01 -15.55 1.04
C ARG A 43 8.99 -15.23 -0.45
N VAL A 44 10.10 -15.49 -1.13
CA VAL A 44 10.18 -15.35 -2.59
C VAL A 44 10.17 -16.73 -3.23
N ILE A 45 9.24 -16.97 -4.14
CA ILE A 45 9.09 -18.24 -4.83
C ILE A 45 9.11 -18.08 -6.34
N GLY A 46 9.76 -19.01 -7.03
CA GLY A 46 9.69 -19.18 -8.48
C GLY A 46 8.83 -20.39 -8.84
N VAL A 47 7.92 -20.21 -9.78
CA VAL A 47 7.14 -21.27 -10.40
C VAL A 47 7.82 -21.69 -11.70
N TYR A 48 7.96 -23.00 -11.93
CA TYR A 48 8.67 -23.56 -13.07
C TYR A 48 7.81 -24.57 -13.82
N ALA A 49 7.84 -24.47 -15.15
CA ALA A 49 7.35 -25.45 -16.10
C ALA A 49 8.51 -26.08 -16.90
N GLU A 50 8.22 -26.91 -17.92
CA GLU A 50 9.26 -27.58 -18.75
C GLU A 50 10.22 -26.61 -19.45
N GLY A 51 9.76 -25.37 -19.75
CA GLY A 51 10.55 -24.34 -20.44
C GLY A 51 11.35 -23.40 -19.53
N GLY A 52 11.26 -23.53 -18.20
CA GLY A 52 11.93 -22.63 -17.26
C GLY A 52 10.96 -21.99 -16.25
N MET A 53 11.34 -20.85 -15.69
CA MET A 53 10.50 -20.08 -14.76
C MET A 53 9.34 -19.44 -15.51
N THR A 54 8.12 -19.58 -14.99
CA THR A 54 6.87 -19.04 -15.56
C THR A 54 6.20 -18.03 -14.65
N GLY A 55 6.60 -18.00 -13.37
CA GLY A 55 6.12 -17.01 -12.39
C GLY A 55 7.12 -16.77 -11.28
N LEU A 56 7.17 -15.54 -10.78
CA LEU A 56 7.96 -15.13 -9.62
C LEU A 56 7.04 -14.33 -8.69
N PHE A 57 6.98 -14.73 -7.43
CA PHE A 57 6.11 -14.12 -6.43
C PHE A 57 6.90 -13.83 -5.16
N SER A 58 6.61 -12.69 -4.55
CA SER A 58 7.16 -12.32 -3.26
C SER A 58 6.05 -12.01 -2.28
N PHE A 59 6.15 -12.56 -1.07
CA PHE A 59 5.17 -12.41 0.00
C PHE A 59 5.84 -11.93 1.28
N LEU A 60 5.24 -10.96 1.96
CA LEU A 60 5.44 -10.73 3.38
C LEU A 60 4.74 -11.83 4.15
N VAL A 61 5.37 -12.38 5.19
CA VAL A 61 4.78 -13.44 6.05
C VAL A 61 4.96 -13.04 7.50
N LEU A 62 3.87 -12.72 8.19
CA LEU A 62 3.84 -12.38 9.61
C LEU A 62 3.31 -13.57 10.40
N LEU A 63 4.22 -14.42 10.90
CA LEU A 63 3.87 -15.68 11.56
C LEU A 63 3.02 -15.49 12.82
N ASP A 64 3.33 -14.48 13.62
CA ASP A 64 2.62 -14.20 14.88
C ASP A 64 1.19 -13.68 14.64
N GLU A 65 0.97 -13.01 13.50
CA GLU A 65 -0.32 -12.44 13.12
C GLU A 65 -1.13 -13.40 12.21
N LYS A 66 -0.55 -14.52 11.79
CA LYS A 66 -1.09 -15.43 10.77
C LYS A 66 -1.52 -14.68 9.50
N TYR A 67 -0.67 -13.80 9.03
CA TYR A 67 -0.98 -12.91 7.93
C TYR A 67 0.08 -12.99 6.82
N ILE A 68 -0.39 -12.89 5.59
CA ILE A 68 0.44 -12.86 4.38
C ILE A 68 0.00 -11.69 3.51
N GLU A 69 0.96 -11.01 2.89
CA GLU A 69 0.69 -10.00 1.87
C GLU A 69 1.52 -10.28 0.63
N MET A 70 0.89 -10.29 -0.55
CA MET A 70 1.61 -10.39 -1.81
C MET A 70 2.27 -9.04 -2.14
N LEU A 71 3.59 -9.01 -2.12
CA LEU A 71 4.39 -7.81 -2.39
C LEU A 71 4.70 -7.63 -3.87
N GLU A 72 5.01 -8.73 -4.57
CA GLU A 72 5.32 -8.72 -6.00
C GLU A 72 4.73 -9.95 -6.68
N CYS A 73 4.22 -9.77 -7.91
CA CYS A 73 3.78 -10.86 -8.75
C CYS A 73 4.18 -10.61 -10.21
N LEU A 74 5.05 -11.46 -10.72
CA LEU A 74 5.53 -11.44 -12.10
C LEU A 74 5.10 -12.74 -12.77
N SER A 75 3.91 -12.76 -13.32
CA SER A 75 3.39 -13.85 -14.11
C SER A 75 2.24 -13.37 -15.00
N ARG A 76 1.99 -14.11 -16.08
CA ARG A 76 0.88 -13.87 -17.04
C ARG A 76 -0.03 -15.06 -17.18
N ASP A 77 0.39 -16.22 -16.67
CA ASP A 77 -0.36 -17.45 -16.83
C ASP A 77 -1.11 -17.85 -15.57
N LYS A 78 -2.31 -18.39 -15.74
CA LYS A 78 -3.21 -18.81 -14.66
C LYS A 78 -2.60 -19.94 -13.84
N GLU A 79 -1.84 -20.82 -14.48
CA GLU A 79 -1.22 -21.99 -13.84
C GLU A 79 -0.17 -21.55 -12.80
N SER A 80 0.63 -20.53 -13.11
CA SER A 80 1.64 -20.02 -12.16
C SER A 80 0.98 -19.34 -10.95
N TYR A 81 -0.10 -18.59 -11.15
CA TYR A 81 -0.87 -18.03 -10.04
C TYR A 81 -1.52 -19.14 -9.18
N ALA A 82 -2.11 -20.16 -9.83
CA ALA A 82 -2.72 -21.29 -9.11
C ALA A 82 -1.69 -22.08 -8.29
N GLU A 83 -0.51 -22.35 -8.84
CA GLU A 83 0.60 -22.98 -8.13
C GLU A 83 1.05 -22.14 -6.93
N ALA A 84 1.14 -20.82 -7.07
CA ALA A 84 1.50 -19.93 -5.97
C ALA A 84 0.45 -19.94 -4.86
N LEU A 85 -0.85 -19.88 -5.19
CA LEU A 85 -1.94 -20.00 -4.21
C LEU A 85 -1.94 -21.37 -3.51
N TYR A 86 -1.74 -22.44 -4.28
CA TYR A 86 -1.63 -23.79 -3.70
C TYR A 86 -0.46 -23.88 -2.71
N TYR A 87 0.70 -23.31 -3.06
CA TYR A 87 1.84 -23.25 -2.16
C TYR A 87 1.52 -22.49 -0.87
N LEU A 88 0.82 -21.36 -0.95
CA LEU A 88 0.41 -20.60 0.24
C LEU A 88 -0.53 -21.42 1.12
N ALA A 89 -1.57 -22.03 0.53
CA ALA A 89 -2.52 -22.86 1.25
C ALA A 89 -1.88 -24.07 1.93
N ASP A 90 -0.89 -24.70 1.27
CA ASP A 90 -0.17 -25.83 1.86
C ASP A 90 0.82 -25.40 2.94
N SER A 91 1.51 -24.29 2.77
CA SER A 91 2.56 -23.82 3.69
C SER A 91 2.02 -23.05 4.88
N PHE A 92 0.88 -22.35 4.74
CA PHE A 92 0.31 -21.43 5.70
C PHE A 92 -1.21 -21.62 5.87
N PRO A 93 -1.67 -22.82 6.27
CA PRO A 93 -3.11 -23.08 6.40
C PRO A 93 -3.76 -22.17 7.47
N GLY A 94 -4.94 -21.63 7.16
CA GLY A 94 -5.70 -20.76 8.04
C GLY A 94 -5.11 -19.37 8.24
N TYR A 95 -4.19 -18.93 7.38
CA TYR A 95 -3.69 -17.55 7.37
C TYR A 95 -4.60 -16.67 6.54
N ASP A 96 -4.72 -15.40 6.93
CA ASP A 96 -5.31 -14.36 6.09
C ASP A 96 -4.26 -13.86 5.10
N ALA A 97 -4.66 -13.73 3.84
CA ALA A 97 -3.78 -13.35 2.74
C ALA A 97 -4.36 -12.19 1.93
N ASP A 98 -3.59 -11.12 1.83
CA ASP A 98 -3.92 -9.95 1.02
C ASP A 98 -3.13 -9.96 -0.29
N PHE A 99 -3.85 -9.67 -1.38
CA PHE A 99 -3.28 -9.58 -2.73
C PHE A 99 -3.53 -8.17 -3.26
N VAL A 100 -2.46 -7.37 -3.33
CA VAL A 100 -2.50 -6.02 -3.91
C VAL A 100 -1.94 -6.08 -5.32
N PHE A 101 -2.76 -5.76 -6.32
CA PHE A 101 -2.37 -5.90 -7.72
C PHE A 101 -3.07 -4.88 -8.63
N ASN A 102 -2.57 -4.75 -9.87
CA ASN A 102 -3.22 -3.91 -10.87
C ASN A 102 -4.53 -4.57 -11.33
N PRO A 103 -5.68 -3.86 -11.29
CA PRO A 103 -6.98 -4.42 -11.68
C PRO A 103 -7.06 -4.87 -13.14
N GLN A 104 -6.10 -4.47 -14.00
CA GLN A 104 -5.98 -4.98 -15.36
C GLN A 104 -5.43 -6.43 -15.40
N ASN A 105 -4.88 -6.95 -14.32
CA ASN A 105 -4.51 -8.35 -14.19
C ASN A 105 -5.77 -9.21 -13.97
N SER A 106 -6.54 -9.40 -15.04
CA SER A 106 -7.79 -10.17 -15.01
C SER A 106 -7.56 -11.63 -14.66
N VAL A 107 -6.40 -12.19 -15.00
CA VAL A 107 -6.05 -13.59 -14.72
C VAL A 107 -5.99 -13.86 -13.22
N LEU A 108 -5.25 -13.01 -12.48
CA LEU A 108 -5.18 -13.13 -11.02
C LEU A 108 -6.54 -12.84 -10.39
N LYS A 109 -7.24 -11.80 -10.86
CA LYS A 109 -8.56 -11.42 -10.34
C LYS A 109 -9.55 -12.58 -10.44
N GLU A 110 -9.71 -13.17 -11.63
CA GLU A 110 -10.61 -14.31 -11.88
C GLU A 110 -10.25 -15.50 -10.98
N LEU A 111 -8.96 -15.79 -10.81
CA LEU A 111 -8.52 -16.89 -9.96
C LEU A 111 -8.85 -16.65 -8.47
N LEU A 112 -8.68 -15.43 -7.98
CA LEU A 112 -9.02 -15.05 -6.60
C LEU A 112 -10.55 -15.11 -6.37
N GLU A 113 -11.35 -14.65 -7.36
CA GLU A 113 -12.82 -14.81 -7.35
C GLU A 113 -13.24 -16.30 -7.27
N GLU A 114 -12.59 -17.17 -8.06
CA GLU A 114 -12.84 -18.62 -8.02
C GLU A 114 -12.54 -19.25 -6.66
N HIS A 115 -11.62 -18.65 -5.89
CA HIS A 115 -11.27 -19.09 -4.53
C HIS A 115 -12.06 -18.39 -3.42
N GLY A 116 -13.03 -17.53 -3.79
CA GLY A 116 -13.92 -16.86 -2.84
C GLY A 116 -13.29 -15.67 -2.14
N ALA A 117 -12.28 -15.03 -2.72
CA ALA A 117 -11.69 -13.81 -2.17
C ALA A 117 -12.69 -12.66 -2.18
N GLU A 118 -12.66 -11.83 -1.13
CA GLU A 118 -13.38 -10.55 -1.07
C GLU A 118 -12.50 -9.44 -1.65
N PHE A 119 -13.12 -8.43 -2.27
CA PHE A 119 -12.40 -7.33 -2.92
C PHE A 119 -12.79 -5.99 -2.33
N ASP A 120 -11.79 -5.16 -2.08
CA ASP A 120 -12.00 -3.76 -1.76
C ASP A 120 -12.43 -2.94 -2.98
N THR A 121 -12.77 -1.68 -2.75
CA THR A 121 -12.93 -0.71 -3.82
C THR A 121 -11.60 -0.48 -4.54
N GLU A 122 -11.62 -0.48 -5.88
CA GLU A 122 -10.45 -0.13 -6.69
C GLU A 122 -9.92 1.26 -6.30
N GLN A 123 -8.61 1.38 -6.14
CA GLN A 123 -7.95 2.64 -5.84
C GLN A 123 -7.18 3.17 -7.04
N GLN A 124 -7.23 4.49 -7.25
CA GLN A 124 -6.40 5.16 -8.24
C GLN A 124 -5.18 5.80 -7.60
N LYS A 125 -4.00 5.59 -8.21
CA LYS A 125 -2.79 6.34 -7.82
C LYS A 125 -2.89 7.79 -8.29
N MET A 126 -2.54 8.72 -7.41
CA MET A 126 -2.38 10.14 -7.74
C MET A 126 -1.02 10.64 -7.26
N VAL A 127 -0.33 11.40 -8.12
CA VAL A 127 1.01 11.94 -7.84
C VAL A 127 0.96 13.47 -7.80
N LEU A 128 1.66 14.07 -6.86
CA LEU A 128 1.79 15.52 -6.74
C LEU A 128 2.72 16.06 -7.84
N GLU A 129 2.13 16.66 -8.87
CA GLU A 129 2.91 17.28 -9.97
C GLU A 129 3.15 18.77 -9.76
N THR A 130 2.26 19.47 -9.06
CA THR A 130 2.35 20.92 -8.88
C THR A 130 2.01 21.29 -7.45
N VAL A 131 2.97 21.89 -6.75
CA VAL A 131 2.74 22.37 -5.39
C VAL A 131 1.93 23.65 -5.41
N VAL A 132 0.74 23.63 -4.77
CA VAL A 132 -0.10 24.82 -4.55
C VAL A 132 0.41 25.54 -3.31
N SER A 133 0.92 26.76 -3.49
CA SER A 133 1.46 27.61 -2.42
C SER A 133 0.44 28.61 -1.87
N GLY A 134 0.76 29.23 -0.72
CA GLY A 134 -0.02 30.32 -0.14
C GLY A 134 -1.31 29.87 0.58
N ILE A 135 -1.43 28.59 0.91
CA ILE A 135 -2.53 28.08 1.73
C ILE A 135 -2.23 28.39 3.20
N ASP A 136 -3.16 29.05 3.87
CA ASP A 136 -3.06 29.28 5.32
C ASP A 136 -3.21 27.95 6.08
N THR A 137 -2.16 27.58 6.81
CA THR A 137 -2.10 26.38 7.65
C THR A 137 -2.28 26.67 9.13
N THR A 138 -2.77 27.86 9.49
CA THR A 138 -3.10 28.22 10.88
C THR A 138 -4.09 27.21 11.48
N GLY A 139 -3.79 26.71 12.68
CA GLY A 139 -4.58 25.66 13.35
C GLY A 139 -4.21 24.24 12.94
N ILE A 140 -3.11 24.07 12.17
CA ILE A 140 -2.51 22.77 11.92
C ILE A 140 -1.24 22.66 12.76
N GLU A 141 -1.21 21.69 13.66
CA GLU A 141 -0.13 21.46 14.61
C GLU A 141 0.49 20.07 14.37
N PRO A 142 1.81 19.87 14.58
CA PRO A 142 2.37 18.54 14.59
C PRO A 142 1.81 17.73 15.78
N LEU A 143 1.70 16.41 15.60
CA LEU A 143 1.30 15.52 16.68
C LEU A 143 2.28 15.66 17.87
N SER A 144 1.73 15.75 19.05
CA SER A 144 2.48 15.86 20.31
C SER A 144 1.77 15.06 21.42
N GLU A 145 2.47 14.79 22.50
CA GLU A 145 1.90 14.09 23.67
C GLU A 145 0.60 14.71 24.17
N LYS A 146 0.47 16.03 24.06
CA LYS A 146 -0.74 16.78 24.47
C LYS A 146 -2.00 16.28 23.78
N TYR A 147 -1.91 15.84 22.53
CA TYR A 147 -3.05 15.46 21.69
C TYR A 147 -3.10 13.97 21.35
N ALA A 148 -2.19 13.16 21.91
CA ALA A 148 -2.07 11.75 21.58
C ALA A 148 -3.36 10.95 21.83
N GLU A 149 -4.02 11.17 22.95
CA GLU A 149 -5.29 10.51 23.29
C GLU A 149 -6.42 10.91 22.34
N GLU A 150 -6.55 12.21 22.04
CA GLU A 150 -7.59 12.71 21.12
C GLU A 150 -7.35 12.20 19.69
N TYR A 151 -6.11 12.16 19.25
CA TYR A 151 -5.72 11.60 17.96
C TYR A 151 -6.10 10.12 17.84
N CYS A 152 -5.70 9.27 18.79
CA CYS A 152 -6.08 7.85 18.80
C CYS A 152 -7.60 7.65 18.87
N ALA A 153 -8.33 8.53 19.59
CA ALA A 153 -9.77 8.42 19.72
C ALA A 153 -10.51 8.65 18.39
N ILE A 154 -10.00 9.53 17.52
CA ILE A 154 -10.61 9.83 16.20
C ILE A 154 -10.00 9.04 15.05
N HIS A 155 -8.87 8.35 15.29
CA HIS A 155 -8.21 7.57 14.25
C HIS A 155 -9.05 6.35 13.85
N THR A 156 -9.00 5.97 12.56
CA THR A 156 -9.66 4.77 12.04
C THR A 156 -9.12 3.52 12.72
N LYS A 157 -10.01 2.63 13.16
CA LYS A 157 -9.65 1.45 13.97
C LYS A 157 -9.59 0.15 13.16
N ASP A 158 -10.31 0.09 12.05
CA ASP A 158 -10.42 -1.11 11.20
C ASP A 158 -9.33 -1.12 10.11
N VAL A 159 -8.09 -0.75 10.51
CA VAL A 159 -6.92 -0.69 9.61
C VAL A 159 -5.69 -1.20 10.34
N TYR A 160 -4.68 -1.67 9.60
CA TYR A 160 -3.42 -2.12 10.20
C TYR A 160 -2.71 -0.99 10.98
N TRP A 161 -2.61 0.20 10.39
CA TRP A 161 -2.01 1.38 11.04
C TRP A 161 -3.06 2.14 11.83
N THR A 162 -3.33 1.69 13.06
CA THR A 162 -4.14 2.44 14.02
C THR A 162 -3.36 3.64 14.59
N GLY A 163 -4.05 4.57 15.25
CA GLY A 163 -3.40 5.72 15.87
C GLY A 163 -2.30 5.32 16.86
N GLU A 164 -2.51 4.27 17.63
CA GLU A 164 -1.53 3.72 18.57
C GLU A 164 -0.28 3.19 17.85
N ARG A 165 -0.45 2.44 16.76
CA ARG A 165 0.67 1.92 15.96
C ARG A 165 1.45 3.04 15.26
N VAL A 166 0.77 4.09 14.80
CA VAL A 166 1.44 5.28 14.22
C VAL A 166 2.23 6.03 15.29
N LEU A 167 1.71 6.16 16.53
CA LEU A 167 2.45 6.75 17.64
C LEU A 167 3.73 5.97 17.97
N GLU A 168 3.70 4.65 17.88
CA GLU A 168 4.89 3.80 18.11
C GLU A 168 5.89 3.84 16.95
N ALA A 169 5.46 4.24 15.74
CA ALA A 169 6.24 4.26 14.52
C ALA A 169 6.52 5.68 13.99
N GLN A 170 6.77 6.66 14.87
CA GLN A 170 7.03 8.06 14.48
C GLN A 170 8.33 8.27 13.69
N ASP A 171 9.21 7.31 13.67
CA ASP A 171 10.36 7.27 12.76
C ASP A 171 9.95 7.01 11.29
N ARG A 172 8.76 6.44 11.06
CA ARG A 172 8.19 6.12 9.74
C ARG A 172 7.11 7.10 9.29
N PHE A 173 6.44 7.75 10.25
CA PHE A 173 5.32 8.64 9.99
C PHE A 173 5.56 10.04 10.54
N ARG A 174 5.05 11.02 9.81
CA ARG A 174 4.91 12.41 10.23
C ARG A 174 3.43 12.75 10.26
N THR A 175 2.92 13.08 11.43
CA THR A 175 1.49 13.34 11.65
C THR A 175 1.24 14.80 11.94
N PHE A 176 0.21 15.38 11.30
CA PHE A 176 -0.30 16.71 11.58
C PHE A 176 -1.76 16.66 11.97
N LEU A 177 -2.14 17.52 12.91
CA LEU A 177 -3.48 17.61 13.49
C LEU A 177 -4.12 18.93 13.12
N ALA A 178 -5.41 18.91 12.75
CA ALA A 178 -6.25 20.09 12.71
C ALA A 178 -6.83 20.33 14.10
N VAL A 179 -6.50 21.47 14.69
CA VAL A 179 -6.96 21.86 16.03
C VAL A 179 -7.93 23.03 15.92
N HIS A 180 -9.13 22.85 16.47
CA HIS A 180 -10.20 23.86 16.54
C HIS A 180 -10.62 24.06 17.98
N GLU A 181 -10.50 25.29 18.50
CA GLU A 181 -10.82 25.65 19.90
C GLU A 181 -10.18 24.69 20.94
N GLY A 182 -8.94 24.25 20.66
CA GLY A 182 -8.18 23.39 21.54
C GLY A 182 -8.51 21.89 21.44
N LYS A 183 -9.35 21.48 20.49
CA LYS A 183 -9.72 20.07 20.24
C LYS A 183 -9.19 19.59 18.90
N VAL A 184 -8.80 18.33 18.82
CA VAL A 184 -8.43 17.68 17.56
C VAL A 184 -9.68 17.36 16.75
N VAL A 185 -9.78 17.95 15.54
CA VAL A 185 -10.93 17.80 14.64
C VAL A 185 -10.59 17.09 13.34
N GLY A 186 -9.34 16.71 13.15
CA GLY A 186 -8.86 15.95 12.00
C GLY A 186 -7.36 15.71 12.08
N TYR A 187 -6.87 14.83 11.24
CA TYR A 187 -5.44 14.49 11.16
C TYR A 187 -5.03 14.12 9.73
N ILE A 188 -3.73 14.09 9.49
CA ILE A 188 -3.10 13.48 8.33
C ILE A 188 -1.82 12.78 8.77
N ASP A 189 -1.67 11.51 8.39
CA ASP A 189 -0.47 10.73 8.56
C ASP A 189 0.24 10.60 7.22
N VAL A 190 1.54 10.92 7.21
CA VAL A 190 2.36 10.89 6.00
C VAL A 190 3.57 10.02 6.26
N THR A 191 3.88 9.07 5.38
CA THR A 191 5.16 8.36 5.44
C THR A 191 6.30 9.36 5.27
N CYS A 192 7.47 9.11 5.87
CA CYS A 192 8.57 10.08 5.86
C CYS A 192 9.96 9.47 5.61
N THR A 193 10.00 8.22 5.13
CA THR A 193 11.24 7.47 4.94
C THR A 193 11.56 7.18 3.47
N TYR A 194 10.76 7.71 2.53
CA TYR A 194 10.89 7.44 1.09
C TYR A 194 11.20 8.70 0.30
N ASP A 195 11.72 8.53 -0.91
CA ASP A 195 11.87 9.64 -1.87
C ASP A 195 10.51 10.14 -2.39
N GLU A 196 9.51 9.25 -2.48
CA GLU A 196 8.10 9.56 -2.71
C GLU A 196 7.29 9.08 -1.51
N ASN A 197 6.86 10.02 -0.65
CA ASN A 197 6.09 9.72 0.55
C ASN A 197 4.59 9.75 0.27
N GLU A 198 3.81 9.04 1.10
CA GLU A 198 2.38 8.90 0.95
C GLU A 198 1.62 9.58 2.09
N PRO A 199 0.65 10.47 1.81
CA PRO A 199 -0.40 10.82 2.76
C PRO A 199 -1.29 9.59 2.96
N PHE A 200 -0.88 8.73 3.88
CA PHE A 200 -1.43 7.40 4.11
C PHE A 200 -2.85 7.43 4.67
N SER A 201 -3.12 8.34 5.59
CA SER A 201 -4.44 8.52 6.18
C SER A 201 -4.76 10.01 6.33
N LEU A 202 -5.97 10.42 5.95
CA LEU A 202 -6.46 11.79 6.14
C LEU A 202 -7.93 11.74 6.56
N LEU A 203 -8.21 12.25 7.75
CA LEU A 203 -9.55 12.33 8.30
C LEU A 203 -9.86 13.75 8.80
N VAL A 204 -11.10 14.20 8.56
CA VAL A 204 -11.71 15.35 9.22
C VAL A 204 -13.08 14.92 9.74
N LEU A 205 -13.33 15.16 11.03
CA LEU A 205 -14.62 14.85 11.67
C LEU A 205 -15.77 15.50 10.90
N GLU A 206 -16.89 14.81 10.81
CA GLU A 206 -17.99 15.16 9.91
C GLU A 206 -18.50 16.57 10.11
N GLU A 207 -18.68 16.99 11.36
CA GLU A 207 -19.14 18.32 11.74
C GLU A 207 -18.17 19.47 11.38
N TYR A 208 -16.88 19.13 11.12
CA TYR A 208 -15.84 20.09 10.72
C TYR A 208 -15.48 20.01 9.23
N ARG A 209 -16.14 19.12 8.47
CA ARG A 209 -15.97 19.02 7.02
C ARG A 209 -16.45 20.31 6.34
N ARG A 210 -15.92 20.57 5.15
CA ARG A 210 -16.20 21.79 4.36
C ARG A 210 -15.70 23.10 4.96
N MET A 211 -15.03 23.09 6.11
CA MET A 211 -14.39 24.24 6.74
C MET A 211 -12.93 24.45 6.28
N GLY A 212 -12.45 23.66 5.33
CA GLY A 212 -11.12 23.79 4.75
C GLY A 212 -10.01 22.99 5.46
N TYR A 213 -10.29 22.29 6.56
CA TYR A 213 -9.27 21.56 7.33
C TYR A 213 -8.52 20.51 6.52
N GLY A 214 -9.20 19.72 5.70
CA GLY A 214 -8.51 18.73 4.85
C GLY A 214 -7.50 19.36 3.89
N ARG A 215 -7.83 20.54 3.34
CA ARG A 215 -6.90 21.31 2.49
C ARG A 215 -5.71 21.85 3.27
N LYS A 216 -5.94 22.36 4.48
CA LYS A 216 -4.88 22.87 5.37
C LYS A 216 -3.94 21.76 5.83
N LEU A 217 -4.48 20.60 6.23
CA LEU A 217 -3.72 19.39 6.60
C LEU A 217 -2.82 18.94 5.45
N LEU A 218 -3.39 18.78 4.26
CA LEU A 218 -2.63 18.35 3.09
C LEU A 218 -1.58 19.39 2.66
N ALA A 219 -1.90 20.69 2.76
CA ALA A 219 -0.94 21.76 2.48
C ALA A 219 0.26 21.70 3.44
N LYS A 220 0.00 21.51 4.74
CA LYS A 220 1.06 21.37 5.75
C LYS A 220 1.90 20.13 5.48
N ALA A 221 1.29 18.99 5.16
CA ALA A 221 1.98 17.76 4.81
C ALA A 221 2.90 17.95 3.58
N VAL A 222 2.39 18.57 2.50
CA VAL A 222 3.19 18.88 1.30
C VAL A 222 4.36 19.81 1.59
N GLU A 223 4.17 20.82 2.45
CA GLU A 223 5.23 21.76 2.84
C GLU A 223 6.36 21.05 3.58
N GLU A 224 6.03 20.22 4.57
CA GLU A 224 6.98 19.53 5.45
C GLU A 224 7.62 18.29 4.79
N ASN A 225 7.03 17.82 3.69
CA ASN A 225 7.57 16.67 2.95
C ASN A 225 8.76 17.03 2.04
N LYS A 226 8.98 18.32 1.76
CA LYS A 226 10.08 18.74 0.86
C LYS A 226 11.45 18.29 1.38
N PRO A 227 12.37 17.89 0.48
CA PRO A 227 12.30 17.94 -0.98
C PRO A 227 11.68 16.67 -1.63
N CYS A 228 11.15 15.72 -0.84
CA CYS A 228 10.65 14.46 -1.36
C CYS A 228 9.39 14.63 -2.23
N GLY A 229 9.16 13.68 -3.14
CA GLY A 229 7.93 13.54 -3.88
C GLY A 229 6.75 13.13 -2.98
N MET A 230 5.53 13.18 -3.53
CA MET A 230 4.34 12.71 -2.82
C MET A 230 3.36 12.05 -3.78
N ALA A 231 2.94 10.82 -3.44
CA ALA A 231 1.90 10.09 -4.15
C ALA A 231 0.92 9.48 -3.14
N LEU A 232 -0.27 9.16 -3.59
CA LEU A 232 -1.31 8.55 -2.76
C LEU A 232 -2.19 7.60 -3.57
N HIS A 233 -2.87 6.70 -2.86
CA HIS A 233 -3.96 5.91 -3.39
C HIS A 233 -5.30 6.41 -2.81
N VAL A 234 -6.33 6.43 -3.64
CA VAL A 234 -7.67 6.86 -3.23
C VAL A 234 -8.72 6.07 -4.00
N ASP A 235 -9.78 5.64 -3.32
CA ASP A 235 -10.88 4.91 -3.92
C ASP A 235 -11.45 5.68 -5.12
N VAL A 236 -11.67 4.98 -6.23
CA VAL A 236 -12.11 5.59 -7.49
C VAL A 236 -13.48 6.27 -7.38
N ASP A 237 -14.28 5.89 -6.41
CA ASP A 237 -15.61 6.46 -6.11
C ASP A 237 -15.58 7.55 -5.03
N ASN A 238 -14.43 7.78 -4.33
CA ASN A 238 -14.28 8.83 -3.31
C ASN A 238 -14.15 10.22 -3.96
N ALA A 239 -15.21 10.67 -4.59
CA ALA A 239 -15.24 11.96 -5.29
C ALA A 239 -14.87 13.18 -4.42
N PRO A 240 -15.21 13.26 -3.11
CA PRO A 240 -14.76 14.36 -2.24
C PRO A 240 -13.23 14.40 -2.10
N ALA A 241 -12.59 13.28 -1.79
CA ALA A 241 -11.13 13.19 -1.62
C ALA A 241 -10.41 13.49 -2.95
N ILE A 242 -10.86 12.89 -4.05
CA ILE A 242 -10.32 13.14 -5.40
C ILE A 242 -10.36 14.65 -5.76
N ARG A 243 -11.45 15.33 -5.45
CA ARG A 243 -11.54 16.79 -5.66
C ARG A 243 -10.55 17.56 -4.80
N LEU A 244 -10.37 17.16 -3.54
CA LEU A 244 -9.38 17.76 -2.64
C LEU A 244 -7.98 17.58 -3.23
N TYR A 245 -7.57 16.38 -3.56
CA TYR A 245 -6.23 16.08 -4.09
C TYR A 245 -5.96 16.82 -5.42
N LYS A 246 -6.91 16.81 -6.36
CA LYS A 246 -6.81 17.60 -7.59
C LYS A 246 -6.62 19.10 -7.33
N SER A 247 -7.35 19.66 -6.35
CA SER A 247 -7.22 21.08 -5.98
C SER A 247 -5.88 21.42 -5.35
N MET A 248 -5.13 20.41 -4.90
CA MET A 248 -3.81 20.53 -4.28
C MET A 248 -2.67 20.19 -5.25
N GLY A 249 -3.00 19.94 -6.54
CA GLY A 249 -2.01 19.70 -7.60
C GLY A 249 -1.66 18.25 -7.85
N PHE A 250 -2.37 17.30 -7.23
CA PHE A 250 -2.24 15.89 -7.55
C PHE A 250 -2.94 15.54 -8.86
N LYS A 251 -2.32 14.67 -9.64
CA LYS A 251 -2.89 14.14 -10.88
C LYS A 251 -2.91 12.62 -10.86
N ARG A 252 -3.95 12.06 -11.49
CA ARG A 252 -4.08 10.61 -11.64
C ARG A 252 -2.97 10.05 -12.53
N THR A 253 -2.36 8.97 -12.10
CA THR A 253 -1.42 8.18 -12.91
C THR A 253 -2.20 7.16 -13.74
N VAL A 254 -2.05 7.19 -15.05
CA VAL A 254 -2.68 6.20 -15.94
C VAL A 254 -2.00 4.85 -15.74
N GLY A 255 -2.79 3.79 -15.54
CA GLY A 255 -2.28 2.44 -15.30
C GLY A 255 -1.77 2.18 -13.87
N GLY A 256 -1.81 3.20 -12.98
CA GLY A 256 -1.37 3.06 -11.59
C GLY A 256 -2.47 2.70 -10.59
N ASN A 257 -3.60 2.17 -11.05
CA ASN A 257 -4.66 1.72 -10.15
C ASN A 257 -4.26 0.41 -9.45
N THR A 258 -4.73 0.25 -8.23
CA THR A 258 -4.56 -0.97 -7.43
C THR A 258 -5.92 -1.52 -7.01
N LEU A 259 -5.96 -2.83 -6.83
CA LEU A 259 -7.09 -3.56 -6.27
C LEU A 259 -6.53 -4.48 -5.17
N THR A 260 -7.11 -4.41 -3.99
CA THR A 260 -6.80 -5.32 -2.90
C THR A 260 -7.88 -6.40 -2.83
N SER A 261 -7.46 -7.64 -2.62
CA SER A 261 -8.37 -8.72 -2.29
C SER A 261 -7.89 -9.47 -1.05
N HIS A 262 -8.86 -9.99 -0.30
CA HIS A 262 -8.67 -10.67 0.97
C HIS A 262 -9.12 -12.11 0.83
N LEU A 263 -8.27 -13.05 1.24
CA LEU A 263 -8.54 -14.48 1.17
C LEU A 263 -8.05 -15.16 2.44
N THR A 264 -8.94 -15.83 3.18
CA THR A 264 -8.50 -16.75 4.24
C THR A 264 -8.11 -18.09 3.61
N LEU A 265 -6.85 -18.48 3.76
CA LEU A 265 -6.34 -19.74 3.24
C LEU A 265 -6.99 -20.94 3.94
N PRO A 266 -7.31 -22.04 3.22
CA PRO A 266 -8.01 -23.18 3.82
C PRO A 266 -7.19 -23.84 4.92
N GLU A 267 -7.87 -24.30 5.98
CA GLU A 267 -7.26 -25.12 7.02
C GLU A 267 -6.86 -26.50 6.45
N LYS A 268 -5.77 -27.07 6.95
CA LYS A 268 -5.44 -28.47 6.62
C LYS A 268 -6.43 -29.41 7.36
N ASN A 269 -7.12 -30.23 6.57
CA ASN A 269 -7.98 -31.31 7.10
C ASN A 269 -7.15 -32.38 7.82
#